data_8b94970004e4fd40d28bd05aa5116a3a
#
_entry.id   8b94970004e4fd40d28bd05aa5116a3a
#
_cell.length_a   1.000
_cell.length_b   1.000
_cell.length_c   1.000
_cell.angle_alpha   90.00
_cell.angle_beta   90.00
_cell.angle_gamma   90.00
#
_symmetry.space_group_name_H-M   'P 1'
#
loop_
_entity.id
_entity.type
_entity.pdbx_description
1 polymer ?
#
loop_
_entity_poly.entity_id
_entity_poly.type
_entity_poly.pdbx_seq_one_letter_code
_entity_poly.pdbx_strand_id
1 'polypeptide(L)'
;MALATYFNQITVDKVKELYAKKNYKLYSTADYNVNIFGIRSTENKANTFNDVVGILYRVKGVWVLKKYEATVDPGLYYRQNPINANGTAIIQPGYYQSVYAVGLHQNKYEALKQVKPIKYWRDNNKDGILDRSGKTYEEISGTNIHRATAHPGQRSVLVDKWSAGCMVLSGYDDFQEFLGIVKRARDLYGNHFSFALFEESDL
;
A
#
# COMPACT_ATOMS: atom_id res chain seq x y z
N MET A 1 19.67 5.58 -2.24
CA MET A 1 18.26 5.57 -1.82
C MET A 1 18.23 5.15 -0.37
N ALA A 2 17.59 5.93 0.48
CA ALA A 2 17.42 5.53 1.87
C ALA A 2 16.17 4.62 1.93
N LEU A 3 16.40 3.32 2.06
CA LEU A 3 15.38 2.41 2.56
C LEU A 3 14.79 2.99 3.83
N ALA A 4 13.49 2.83 4.05
CA ALA A 4 12.86 3.20 5.31
C ALA A 4 13.71 2.68 6.47
N THR A 5 14.03 3.54 7.42
CA THR A 5 14.94 3.23 8.54
C THR A 5 14.51 1.99 9.32
N TYR A 6 13.19 1.73 9.34
CA TYR A 6 12.57 0.58 10.01
C TYR A 6 12.44 -0.67 9.12
N PHE A 7 12.86 -0.62 7.84
CA PHE A 7 12.67 -1.72 6.88
C PHE A 7 13.20 -3.07 7.40
N ASN A 8 14.38 -3.05 8.05
CA ASN A 8 14.98 -4.25 8.60
C ASN A 8 14.27 -4.79 9.85
N GLN A 9 13.46 -3.98 10.53
CA GLN A 9 12.69 -4.39 11.70
C GLN A 9 11.44 -5.20 11.31
N ILE A 10 11.00 -5.10 10.05
CA ILE A 10 9.82 -5.80 9.55
C ILE A 10 10.21 -7.26 9.27
N THR A 11 9.99 -8.14 10.23
CA THR A 11 10.18 -9.59 10.13
C THR A 11 8.84 -10.31 10.05
N VAL A 12 8.85 -11.62 9.74
CA VAL A 12 7.65 -12.47 9.76
C VAL A 12 6.94 -12.37 11.10
N ASP A 13 7.68 -12.49 12.20
CA ASP A 13 7.09 -12.48 13.55
C ASP A 13 6.56 -11.10 13.92
N LYS A 14 7.27 -10.02 13.54
CA LYS A 14 6.78 -8.66 13.76
C LYS A 14 5.47 -8.40 13.00
N VAL A 15 5.35 -8.83 11.74
CA VAL A 15 4.09 -8.69 10.99
C VAL A 15 2.97 -9.47 11.65
N LYS A 16 3.20 -10.72 12.09
CA LYS A 16 2.21 -11.51 12.84
C LYS A 16 1.78 -10.82 14.13
N GLU A 17 2.75 -10.26 14.88
CA GLU A 17 2.50 -9.48 16.09
C GLU A 17 1.60 -8.27 15.82
N LEU A 18 1.89 -7.50 14.76
CA LEU A 18 1.08 -6.34 14.36
C LEU A 18 -0.38 -6.74 14.08
N TYR A 19 -0.60 -7.81 13.31
CA TYR A 19 -1.95 -8.33 13.05
C TYR A 19 -2.66 -8.74 14.34
N ALA A 20 -1.96 -9.45 15.23
CA ALA A 20 -2.52 -9.90 16.52
C ALA A 20 -2.85 -8.71 17.44
N LYS A 21 -1.91 -7.77 17.61
CA LYS A 21 -2.08 -6.58 18.48
C LYS A 21 -3.28 -5.70 18.05
N LYS A 22 -3.52 -5.60 16.74
CA LYS A 22 -4.65 -4.82 16.19
C LYS A 22 -5.92 -5.66 16.02
N ASN A 23 -5.91 -6.94 16.37
CA ASN A 23 -7.00 -7.88 16.15
C ASN A 23 -7.44 -7.95 14.67
N TYR A 24 -6.49 -7.89 13.75
CA TYR A 24 -6.73 -8.03 12.31
C TYR A 24 -6.68 -9.49 11.89
N LYS A 25 -7.46 -9.84 10.86
CA LYS A 25 -7.48 -11.20 10.33
C LYS A 25 -6.20 -11.52 9.58
N LEU A 26 -5.44 -12.51 10.08
CA LEU A 26 -4.27 -13.08 9.42
C LEU A 26 -4.64 -14.43 8.77
N TYR A 27 -4.43 -14.54 7.45
CA TYR A 27 -4.58 -15.80 6.73
C TYR A 27 -3.33 -16.65 6.92
N SER A 28 -3.46 -17.81 7.60
CA SER A 28 -2.33 -18.62 8.06
C SER A 28 -2.45 -20.12 7.77
N THR A 29 -3.58 -20.57 7.20
CA THR A 29 -3.88 -22.00 7.11
C THR A 29 -3.53 -22.64 5.77
N ALA A 30 -3.39 -21.86 4.70
CA ALA A 30 -3.16 -22.37 3.36
C ALA A 30 -2.02 -21.62 2.65
N ASP A 31 -1.32 -22.31 1.74
CA ASP A 31 -0.24 -21.72 0.95
C ASP A 31 -0.80 -20.69 -0.03
N TYR A 32 -0.05 -19.62 -0.28
CA TYR A 32 -0.45 -18.49 -1.12
C TYR A 32 -1.76 -17.78 -0.72
N ASN A 33 -2.30 -18.02 0.49
CA ASN A 33 -3.35 -17.18 1.03
C ASN A 33 -2.69 -15.94 1.64
N VAL A 34 -2.72 -14.84 0.87
CA VAL A 34 -1.85 -13.69 1.09
C VAL A 34 -2.42 -12.69 2.10
N ASN A 35 -1.51 -12.11 2.89
CA ASN A 35 -1.77 -10.96 3.76
C ASN A 35 -1.00 -9.77 3.21
N ILE A 36 -1.71 -8.84 2.57
CA ILE A 36 -1.12 -7.62 2.00
C ILE A 36 -1.20 -6.53 3.04
N PHE A 37 -0.08 -5.82 3.26
CA PHE A 37 -0.03 -4.75 4.25
C PHE A 37 0.83 -3.57 3.78
N GLY A 38 0.57 -2.41 4.38
CA GLY A 38 1.41 -1.24 4.32
C GLY A 38 1.93 -0.89 5.71
N ILE A 39 3.12 -0.31 5.79
CA ILE A 39 3.63 0.37 6.97
C ILE A 39 4.00 1.78 6.55
N ARG A 40 3.31 2.75 7.11
CA ARG A 40 3.51 4.17 6.85
C ARG A 40 4.59 4.73 7.75
N SER A 41 5.53 5.48 7.15
CA SER A 41 6.51 6.27 7.88
C SER A 41 5.85 7.37 8.72
N THR A 42 6.49 7.72 9.84
CA THR A 42 6.09 8.88 10.64
C THR A 42 6.40 10.22 9.95
N GLU A 43 7.26 10.21 8.93
CA GLU A 43 7.60 11.41 8.14
C GLU A 43 6.42 11.88 7.28
N ASN A 44 5.98 13.12 7.47
CA ASN A 44 4.80 13.68 6.81
C ASN A 44 5.09 14.71 5.71
N LYS A 45 6.38 14.98 5.44
CA LYS A 45 6.83 15.94 4.41
C LYS A 45 7.51 15.27 3.24
N ALA A 46 7.92 14.01 3.41
CA ALA A 46 8.66 13.30 2.39
C ALA A 46 7.90 13.23 1.06
N ASN A 47 8.65 13.33 -0.02
CA ASN A 47 8.17 13.08 -1.39
C ASN A 47 8.95 11.90 -1.97
N THR A 48 9.30 10.94 -1.12
CA THR A 48 10.11 9.75 -1.44
C THR A 48 9.34 8.48 -1.08
N PHE A 49 9.82 7.34 -1.58
CA PHE A 49 9.25 6.04 -1.27
C PHE A 49 9.79 5.53 0.07
N ASN A 50 9.40 6.20 1.16
CA ASN A 50 9.86 5.92 2.52
C ASN A 50 8.88 5.06 3.33
N ASP A 51 7.80 4.59 2.70
CA ASP A 51 6.88 3.61 3.27
C ASP A 51 7.21 2.20 2.76
N VAL A 52 6.55 1.22 3.33
CA VAL A 52 6.67 -0.18 2.91
C VAL A 52 5.31 -0.74 2.50
N VAL A 53 5.24 -1.37 1.33
CA VAL A 53 4.18 -2.32 1.00
C VAL A 53 4.77 -3.72 1.12
N GLY A 54 4.10 -4.59 1.86
CA GLY A 54 4.54 -5.95 2.08
C GLY A 54 3.47 -7.00 1.78
N ILE A 55 3.91 -8.23 1.59
CA ILE A 55 3.04 -9.39 1.42
C ILE A 55 3.61 -10.57 2.21
N LEU A 56 2.81 -11.08 3.13
CA LEU A 56 3.12 -12.23 3.97
C LEU A 56 2.23 -13.41 3.59
N TYR A 57 2.82 -14.55 3.29
CA TYR A 57 2.09 -15.76 2.87
C TYR A 57 2.88 -17.02 3.21
N ARG A 58 2.34 -18.19 2.92
CA ARG A 58 3.05 -19.47 3.12
C ARG A 58 3.34 -20.15 1.79
N VAL A 59 4.43 -20.91 1.77
CA VAL A 59 4.79 -21.84 0.68
C VAL A 59 5.25 -23.15 1.32
N LYS A 60 4.59 -24.24 1.00
CA LYS A 60 4.84 -25.56 1.60
C LYS A 60 4.85 -25.49 3.14
N GLY A 61 3.90 -24.72 3.70
CA GLY A 61 3.78 -24.52 5.13
C GLY A 61 4.77 -23.52 5.77
N VAL A 62 5.77 -23.03 5.06
CA VAL A 62 6.78 -22.08 5.54
C VAL A 62 6.34 -20.64 5.25
N TRP A 63 6.50 -19.73 6.22
CA TRP A 63 6.21 -18.33 6.02
C TRP A 63 7.23 -17.65 5.11
N VAL A 64 6.74 -16.90 4.16
CA VAL A 64 7.49 -16.05 3.22
C VAL A 64 7.03 -14.62 3.37
N LEU A 65 7.96 -13.71 3.58
CA LEU A 65 7.74 -12.28 3.66
C LEU A 65 8.47 -11.58 2.52
N LYS A 66 7.73 -10.83 1.71
CA LYS A 66 8.29 -9.89 0.74
C LYS A 66 7.94 -8.47 1.17
N LYS A 67 8.90 -7.57 1.00
CA LYS A 67 8.78 -6.16 1.39
C LYS A 67 9.34 -5.29 0.27
N TYR A 68 8.66 -4.22 -0.05
CA TYR A 68 9.00 -3.35 -1.17
C TYR A 68 8.99 -1.89 -0.74
N GLU A 69 9.97 -1.13 -1.23
CA GLU A 69 9.94 0.32 -1.11
C GLU A 69 8.70 0.89 -1.82
N ALA A 70 7.92 1.65 -1.10
CA ALA A 70 6.65 2.15 -1.59
C ALA A 70 6.33 3.52 -0.98
N THR A 71 5.27 4.13 -1.48
CA THR A 71 4.50 5.14 -0.77
C THR A 71 3.08 4.63 -0.52
N VAL A 72 2.54 4.93 0.65
CA VAL A 72 1.10 4.80 0.96
C VAL A 72 0.43 6.17 1.04
N ASP A 73 1.20 7.22 0.77
CA ASP A 73 0.79 8.61 0.82
C ASP A 73 0.83 9.28 -0.57
N PRO A 74 0.07 10.35 -0.78
CA PRO A 74 0.12 11.12 -2.02
C PRO A 74 1.46 11.86 -2.17
N GLY A 75 1.94 11.96 -3.41
CA GLY A 75 3.13 12.73 -3.74
C GLY A 75 2.92 14.24 -3.63
N LEU A 76 4.02 14.98 -3.53
CA LEU A 76 4.03 16.43 -3.32
C LEU A 76 3.18 17.18 -4.33
N TYR A 77 3.23 16.77 -5.60
CA TYR A 77 2.44 17.42 -6.66
C TYR A 77 0.94 17.44 -6.32
N TYR A 78 0.37 16.31 -5.91
CA TYR A 78 -1.07 16.20 -5.60
C TYR A 78 -1.43 16.76 -4.22
N ARG A 79 -0.51 16.84 -3.28
CA ARG A 79 -0.72 17.58 -2.02
C ARG A 79 -0.94 19.07 -2.29
N GLN A 80 -0.20 19.62 -3.25
CA GLN A 80 -0.33 21.03 -3.66
C GLN A 80 -1.41 21.26 -4.73
N ASN A 81 -1.76 20.24 -5.52
CA ASN A 81 -2.73 20.29 -6.61
C ASN A 81 -3.75 19.14 -6.49
N PRO A 82 -4.66 19.15 -5.52
CA PRO A 82 -5.64 18.10 -5.31
C PRO A 82 -6.54 17.90 -6.55
N ILE A 83 -6.77 16.65 -6.95
CA ILE A 83 -7.73 16.31 -8.01
C ILE A 83 -9.17 16.50 -7.52
N ASN A 84 -9.43 16.18 -6.25
CA ASN A 84 -10.74 16.31 -5.64
C ASN A 84 -10.85 17.66 -4.91
N ALA A 85 -11.99 18.33 -5.05
CA ALA A 85 -12.24 19.63 -4.42
C ALA A 85 -12.16 19.59 -2.87
N ASN A 86 -12.40 18.43 -2.28
CA ASN A 86 -12.27 18.21 -0.83
C ASN A 86 -10.83 17.92 -0.38
N GLY A 87 -9.87 17.89 -1.30
CA GLY A 87 -8.46 17.62 -1.02
C GLY A 87 -7.98 16.23 -1.43
N THR A 88 -6.69 15.99 -1.26
CA THR A 88 -6.02 14.75 -1.61
C THR A 88 -6.27 13.66 -0.57
N ALA A 89 -6.56 12.43 -1.01
CA ALA A 89 -6.87 11.32 -0.13
C ALA A 89 -5.61 10.78 0.58
N ILE A 90 -5.70 10.61 1.89
CA ILE A 90 -4.70 9.96 2.75
C ILE A 90 -5.40 8.79 3.45
N ILE A 91 -5.03 7.55 3.13
CA ILE A 91 -5.65 6.34 3.71
C ILE A 91 -5.45 6.33 5.21
N GLN A 92 -6.50 6.03 5.97
CA GLN A 92 -6.39 5.85 7.42
C GLN A 92 -5.79 4.48 7.75
N PRO A 93 -5.00 4.35 8.85
CA PRO A 93 -4.62 3.05 9.37
C PRO A 93 -5.85 2.19 9.66
N GLY A 94 -5.77 0.89 9.34
CA GLY A 94 -6.91 0.00 9.53
C GLY A 94 -6.79 -1.31 8.76
N TYR A 95 -7.79 -2.18 8.95
CA TYR A 95 -7.94 -3.42 8.20
C TYR A 95 -9.13 -3.30 7.24
N TYR A 96 -8.87 -3.49 5.97
CA TYR A 96 -9.83 -3.35 4.87
C TYR A 96 -10.06 -4.70 4.21
N GLN A 97 -11.17 -5.35 4.57
CA GLN A 97 -11.46 -6.70 4.12
C GLN A 97 -11.95 -6.73 2.66
N SER A 98 -11.27 -7.54 1.82
CA SER A 98 -11.63 -7.78 0.41
C SER A 98 -11.80 -6.47 -0.38
N VAL A 99 -10.93 -5.51 -0.13
CA VAL A 99 -11.03 -4.14 -0.66
C VAL A 99 -10.38 -4.00 -2.04
N TYR A 100 -9.51 -4.95 -2.41
CA TYR A 100 -8.83 -4.94 -3.69
C TYR A 100 -9.16 -6.16 -4.56
N ALA A 101 -9.08 -5.96 -5.88
CA ALA A 101 -9.10 -7.00 -6.90
C ALA A 101 -8.04 -6.71 -7.97
N VAL A 102 -7.47 -7.74 -8.59
CA VAL A 102 -6.64 -7.57 -9.78
C VAL A 102 -7.51 -7.02 -10.91
N GLY A 103 -7.07 -5.93 -11.51
CA GLY A 103 -7.76 -5.28 -12.61
C GLY A 103 -6.89 -4.19 -13.25
N LEU A 104 -7.38 -3.50 -14.27
CA LEU A 104 -6.59 -2.49 -14.98
C LEU A 104 -6.54 -1.16 -14.21
N HIS A 105 -5.35 -0.70 -13.86
CA HIS A 105 -5.11 0.67 -13.40
C HIS A 105 -5.19 1.62 -14.59
N GLN A 106 -6.09 2.63 -14.51
CA GLN A 106 -6.32 3.61 -15.58
C GLN A 106 -6.55 2.98 -16.97
N ASN A 107 -7.12 1.76 -17.03
CA ASN A 107 -7.31 0.97 -18.25
C ASN A 107 -6.00 0.66 -19.03
N LYS A 108 -4.82 0.73 -18.38
CA LYS A 108 -3.51 0.59 -19.04
C LYS A 108 -2.79 -0.72 -18.72
N TYR A 109 -2.75 -1.12 -17.45
CA TYR A 109 -2.01 -2.31 -17.01
C TYR A 109 -2.61 -2.90 -15.73
N GLU A 110 -2.34 -4.18 -15.49
CA GLU A 110 -2.85 -4.89 -14.31
C GLU A 110 -2.24 -4.33 -13.01
N ALA A 111 -3.10 -4.13 -12.03
CA ALA A 111 -2.75 -3.67 -10.68
C ALA A 111 -3.81 -4.17 -9.69
N LEU A 112 -3.64 -3.90 -8.41
CA LEU A 112 -4.71 -4.07 -7.44
C LEU A 112 -5.61 -2.83 -7.43
N LYS A 113 -6.82 -2.99 -7.96
CA LYS A 113 -7.84 -1.93 -7.98
C LYS A 113 -8.65 -1.96 -6.70
N GLN A 114 -8.92 -0.78 -6.16
CA GLN A 114 -9.91 -0.62 -5.11
C GLN A 114 -11.31 -0.99 -5.64
N VAL A 115 -12.00 -1.88 -4.93
CA VAL A 115 -13.34 -2.38 -5.29
C VAL A 115 -14.37 -2.24 -4.17
N LYS A 116 -13.94 -1.82 -2.96
CA LYS A 116 -14.81 -1.48 -1.83
C LYS A 116 -14.35 -0.18 -1.18
N PRO A 117 -15.22 0.47 -0.39
CA PRO A 117 -14.84 1.69 0.34
C PRO A 117 -13.64 1.48 1.26
N ILE A 118 -12.81 2.51 1.36
CA ILE A 118 -11.69 2.67 2.31
C ILE A 118 -11.93 3.96 3.07
N LYS A 119 -11.44 4.04 4.30
CA LYS A 119 -11.46 5.27 5.11
C LYS A 119 -10.23 6.11 4.82
N TYR A 120 -10.41 7.41 4.62
CA TYR A 120 -9.33 8.37 4.48
C TYR A 120 -9.66 9.72 5.07
N TRP A 121 -8.60 10.48 5.35
CA TRP A 121 -8.63 11.92 5.49
C TRP A 121 -8.49 12.60 4.12
N ARG A 122 -8.83 13.86 4.06
CA ARG A 122 -8.60 14.70 2.88
C ARG A 122 -7.78 15.91 3.26
N ASP A 123 -6.61 16.02 2.65
CA ASP A 123 -5.69 17.13 2.80
C ASP A 123 -5.95 18.18 1.71
N ASN A 124 -6.32 19.39 2.10
CA ASN A 124 -6.71 20.47 1.18
C ASN A 124 -6.04 21.82 1.47
N ASN A 125 -5.13 21.93 2.44
CA ASN A 125 -4.45 23.18 2.75
C ASN A 125 -3.34 23.56 1.76
N LYS A 126 -2.88 22.60 0.94
CA LYS A 126 -1.89 22.75 -0.14
C LYS A 126 -0.49 23.18 0.33
N ASP A 127 -0.16 23.01 1.60
CA ASP A 127 1.15 23.39 2.15
C ASP A 127 2.26 22.35 1.89
N GLY A 128 1.89 21.20 1.32
CA GLY A 128 2.80 20.10 1.01
C GLY A 128 3.11 19.19 2.21
N ILE A 129 2.49 19.41 3.37
CA ILE A 129 2.56 18.57 4.54
C ILE A 129 1.31 17.66 4.57
N LEU A 130 1.46 16.41 4.99
CA LEU A 130 0.34 15.47 5.06
C LEU A 130 -0.49 15.68 6.32
N ASP A 131 -1.72 16.12 6.19
CA ASP A 131 -2.68 16.26 7.29
C ASP A 131 -3.39 14.94 7.55
N ARG A 132 -2.85 14.18 8.51
CA ARG A 132 -3.36 12.86 8.91
C ARG A 132 -4.41 12.98 10.03
N SER A 133 -5.38 13.86 9.86
CA SER A 133 -6.42 14.15 10.86
C SER A 133 -7.69 14.73 10.23
N GLY A 134 -8.70 14.99 11.05
CA GLY A 134 -9.92 15.67 10.62
C GLY A 134 -11.05 14.73 10.19
N LYS A 135 -11.90 15.19 9.29
CA LYS A 135 -13.08 14.44 8.84
C LYS A 135 -12.71 13.16 8.12
N THR A 136 -13.35 12.06 8.53
CA THR A 136 -13.24 10.77 7.83
C THR A 136 -14.20 10.72 6.64
N TYR A 137 -13.70 10.29 5.51
CA TYR A 137 -14.45 9.92 4.32
C TYR A 137 -14.35 8.40 4.12
N GLU A 138 -15.42 7.77 3.64
CA GLU A 138 -15.45 6.35 3.36
C GLU A 138 -16.12 6.13 2.00
N GLU A 139 -15.32 5.87 0.97
CA GLU A 139 -15.80 5.76 -0.42
C GLU A 139 -14.81 4.97 -1.30
N ILE A 140 -15.20 4.66 -2.53
CA ILE A 140 -14.29 4.16 -3.56
C ILE A 140 -13.73 5.38 -4.29
N SER A 141 -12.50 5.78 -3.95
CA SER A 141 -11.81 6.92 -4.57
C SER A 141 -10.84 6.54 -5.66
N GLY A 142 -10.69 5.24 -5.93
CA GLY A 142 -9.71 4.75 -6.90
C GLY A 142 -8.30 4.63 -6.35
N THR A 143 -8.16 4.47 -5.03
CA THR A 143 -6.89 4.26 -4.35
C THR A 143 -6.39 2.84 -4.61
N ASN A 144 -5.57 2.68 -5.63
CA ASN A 144 -5.06 1.40 -6.10
C ASN A 144 -3.67 1.09 -5.53
N ILE A 145 -3.20 -0.17 -5.66
CA ILE A 145 -1.79 -0.53 -5.45
C ILE A 145 -1.16 -0.78 -6.81
N HIS A 146 -0.19 0.06 -7.20
CA HIS A 146 0.39 0.03 -8.53
C HIS A 146 1.90 0.37 -8.53
N ARG A 147 2.51 0.46 -9.70
CA ARG A 147 3.93 0.79 -9.88
C ARG A 147 4.16 2.26 -10.24
N ALA A 148 5.32 2.78 -9.92
CA ALA A 148 5.77 4.09 -10.37
C ALA A 148 6.25 4.06 -11.84
N THR A 149 7.29 3.31 -12.14
CA THR A 149 7.89 3.27 -13.48
C THR A 149 7.34 2.13 -14.35
N ALA A 150 7.36 2.33 -15.68
CA ALA A 150 6.96 1.32 -16.67
C ALA A 150 8.12 0.49 -17.22
N HIS A 151 9.36 0.78 -16.84
CA HIS A 151 10.56 0.23 -17.46
C HIS A 151 11.22 -0.82 -16.56
N PRO A 152 11.45 -2.05 -17.08
CA PRO A 152 12.20 -3.11 -16.37
C PRO A 152 13.55 -2.61 -15.85
N GLY A 153 13.93 -3.07 -14.65
CA GLY A 153 15.20 -2.67 -14.00
C GLY A 153 15.21 -1.26 -13.41
N GLN A 154 14.17 -0.46 -13.64
CA GLN A 154 14.10 0.92 -13.16
C GLN A 154 13.30 1.07 -11.86
N ARG A 155 13.64 2.15 -11.14
CA ARG A 155 13.01 2.56 -9.89
C ARG A 155 12.86 4.07 -9.84
N SER A 156 11.74 4.57 -9.38
CA SER A 156 11.53 6.00 -9.16
C SER A 156 12.05 6.42 -7.79
N VAL A 157 12.62 7.62 -7.69
CA VAL A 157 13.16 8.19 -6.45
C VAL A 157 12.15 9.07 -5.75
N LEU A 158 11.39 9.86 -6.54
CA LEU A 158 10.39 10.79 -6.03
C LEU A 158 8.97 10.29 -6.36
N VAL A 159 8.06 10.53 -5.43
CA VAL A 159 6.64 10.14 -5.58
C VAL A 159 5.91 11.07 -6.55
N ASP A 160 6.02 12.38 -6.38
CA ASP A 160 5.43 13.45 -7.21
C ASP A 160 4.04 13.11 -7.78
N LYS A 161 3.98 12.83 -9.09
CA LYS A 161 2.73 12.52 -9.82
C LYS A 161 2.37 11.03 -9.85
N TRP A 162 3.15 10.16 -9.21
CA TRP A 162 2.83 8.73 -9.16
C TRP A 162 1.65 8.42 -8.24
N SER A 163 1.45 9.20 -7.18
CA SER A 163 0.38 8.97 -6.21
C SER A 163 -0.46 10.23 -5.97
N ALA A 164 -1.76 10.14 -6.21
CA ALA A 164 -2.79 11.07 -5.74
C ALA A 164 -3.59 10.48 -4.55
N GLY A 165 -2.95 9.56 -3.80
CA GLY A 165 -3.53 8.77 -2.71
C GLY A 165 -3.41 7.26 -2.91
N CYS A 166 -2.93 6.80 -4.08
CA CYS A 166 -2.63 5.39 -4.34
C CYS A 166 -1.41 4.92 -3.53
N MET A 167 -1.36 3.62 -3.25
CA MET A 167 -0.12 2.97 -2.83
C MET A 167 0.72 2.64 -4.06
N VAL A 168 1.98 3.05 -4.06
CA VAL A 168 2.83 2.94 -5.24
C VAL A 168 4.17 2.32 -4.87
N LEU A 169 4.51 1.19 -5.51
CA LEU A 169 5.83 0.59 -5.41
C LEU A 169 6.83 1.36 -6.30
N SER A 170 8.01 1.66 -5.77
CA SER A 170 9.03 2.47 -6.46
C SER A 170 9.62 1.76 -7.67
N GLY A 171 9.85 0.43 -7.59
CA GLY A 171 10.49 -0.39 -8.59
C GLY A 171 9.52 -1.14 -9.50
N TYR A 172 9.88 -1.21 -10.81
CA TYR A 172 9.14 -2.02 -11.76
C TYR A 172 9.15 -3.51 -11.40
N ASP A 173 10.35 -4.06 -11.16
CA ASP A 173 10.52 -5.50 -10.93
C ASP A 173 9.92 -5.93 -9.59
N ASP A 174 10.01 -5.08 -8.57
CA ASP A 174 9.34 -5.28 -7.28
C ASP A 174 7.83 -5.41 -7.45
N PHE A 175 7.24 -4.54 -8.27
CA PHE A 175 5.81 -4.59 -8.54
C PHE A 175 5.43 -5.84 -9.34
N GLN A 176 6.26 -6.28 -10.30
CA GLN A 176 5.99 -7.51 -11.06
C GLN A 176 6.07 -8.75 -10.15
N GLU A 177 7.04 -8.82 -9.23
CA GLU A 177 7.10 -9.88 -8.23
C GLU A 177 5.85 -9.88 -7.33
N PHE A 178 5.51 -8.72 -6.78
CA PHE A 178 4.32 -8.54 -5.95
C PHE A 178 3.04 -8.98 -6.68
N LEU A 179 2.82 -8.47 -7.90
CA LEU A 179 1.64 -8.80 -8.70
C LEU A 179 1.58 -10.28 -9.08
N GLY A 180 2.72 -10.91 -9.35
CA GLY A 180 2.83 -12.35 -9.64
C GLY A 180 2.34 -13.21 -8.45
N ILE A 181 2.74 -12.85 -7.23
CA ILE A 181 2.27 -13.53 -6.00
C ILE A 181 0.75 -13.35 -5.83
N VAL A 182 0.26 -12.12 -6.02
CA VAL A 182 -1.16 -11.80 -5.92
C VAL A 182 -1.99 -12.57 -6.96
N LYS A 183 -1.51 -12.64 -8.20
CA LYS A 183 -2.18 -13.42 -9.27
C LYS A 183 -2.22 -14.91 -8.94
N ARG A 184 -1.16 -15.47 -8.37
CA ARG A 184 -1.16 -16.85 -7.87
C ARG A 184 -2.22 -17.06 -6.80
N ALA A 185 -2.36 -16.13 -5.85
CA ALA A 185 -3.39 -16.18 -4.82
C ALA A 185 -4.80 -16.07 -5.43
N ARG A 186 -4.99 -15.18 -6.42
CA ARG A 186 -6.25 -15.04 -7.16
C ARG A 186 -6.70 -16.36 -7.79
N ASP A 187 -5.78 -17.06 -8.43
CA ASP A 187 -6.07 -18.30 -9.15
C ASP A 187 -6.45 -19.45 -8.19
N LEU A 188 -6.01 -19.37 -6.92
CA LEU A 188 -6.33 -20.35 -5.88
C LEU A 188 -7.58 -20.00 -5.07
N TYR A 189 -7.83 -18.72 -4.79
CA TYR A 189 -8.82 -18.30 -3.78
C TYR A 189 -9.83 -17.26 -4.28
N GLY A 190 -9.73 -16.84 -5.54
CA GLY A 190 -10.59 -15.82 -6.12
C GLY A 190 -10.01 -14.41 -6.07
N ASN A 191 -10.62 -13.51 -6.83
CA ASN A 191 -10.08 -12.16 -7.09
C ASN A 191 -10.55 -11.13 -6.07
N HIS A 192 -10.20 -11.32 -4.80
CA HIS A 192 -10.52 -10.39 -3.72
C HIS A 192 -9.43 -10.43 -2.63
N PHE A 193 -8.89 -9.27 -2.28
CA PHE A 193 -7.73 -9.13 -1.39
C PHE A 193 -8.02 -8.13 -0.29
N SER A 194 -7.66 -8.52 0.94
CA SER A 194 -7.67 -7.64 2.11
C SER A 194 -6.35 -6.88 2.22
N PHE A 195 -6.42 -5.71 2.86
CA PHE A 195 -5.26 -4.86 3.10
C PHE A 195 -5.25 -4.36 4.54
N ALA A 196 -4.09 -4.40 5.18
CA ALA A 196 -3.87 -3.80 6.50
C ALA A 196 -2.89 -2.62 6.37
N LEU A 197 -3.24 -1.45 6.89
CA LEU A 197 -2.32 -0.32 6.99
C LEU A 197 -1.94 -0.11 8.46
N PHE A 198 -0.65 -0.20 8.72
CA PHE A 198 -0.01 0.09 10.00
C PHE A 198 0.78 1.38 9.92
N GLU A 199 1.10 1.96 11.07
CA GLU A 199 2.05 3.06 11.21
C GLU A 199 3.42 2.53 11.65
N GLU A 200 4.50 3.23 11.31
CA GLU A 200 5.86 2.93 11.82
C GLU A 200 5.90 2.85 13.35
N SER A 201 5.11 3.69 14.02
CA SER A 201 4.98 3.68 15.49
C SER A 201 4.34 2.42 16.08
N ASP A 202 3.78 1.55 15.27
CA ASP A 202 3.25 0.25 15.71
C ASP A 202 4.36 -0.82 15.83
N LEU A 203 5.54 -0.60 15.19
CA LEU A 203 6.69 -1.49 15.24
C LEU A 203 7.40 -1.45 16.59
#